data_1b86ac8fd4772c39f2c36b6699eabe3c
#
_entry.id   1b86ac8fd4772c39f2c36b6699eabe3c
#
_cell.length_a   1.000
_cell.length_b   1.000
_cell.length_c   1.000
_cell.angle_alpha   90.00
_cell.angle_beta   90.00
_cell.angle_gamma   90.00
#
_symmetry.space_group_name_H-M   'P 1'
#
loop_
_entity.id
_entity.type
_entity.pdbx_description
1 polymer ?
#
loop_
_entity_poly.entity_id
_entity_poly.type
_entity_poly.pdbx_seq_one_letter_code
_entity_poly.pdbx_strand_id
1 'polypeptide(L)'
;GTMWRCEAEDVVPDVMTFGKAFGGAVGGFTTGRKEIIDMLRQRSRPYLFSNSLPPAVVGASIEMFKMLGESDALHDKLVKNVEHFRKGMMAAGFDIKPTQSAICAVMLYDAKLSQDFAAKLQDEGVFVTGFYYPVVPKGQARIRVQVSAGHTTEQLDRCIAAFVKIGKEMNVIK
;
A
#
# COMPACT_ATOMS: atom_id res chain seq x y z
N GLY A 1 -7.42 -12.82 -11.03
CA GLY A 1 -6.19 -11.99 -11.09
C GLY A 1 -4.99 -12.72 -10.54
N THR A 2 -3.81 -12.19 -10.76
CA THR A 2 -2.57 -12.75 -10.22
C THR A 2 -2.35 -12.31 -8.78
N MET A 3 -1.87 -13.19 -7.91
CA MET A 3 -1.57 -12.86 -6.51
C MET A 3 -0.31 -11.97 -6.41
N TRP A 4 0.66 -12.18 -7.28
CA TRP A 4 1.95 -11.51 -7.24
C TRP A 4 2.18 -10.64 -8.48
N ARG A 5 2.85 -9.51 -8.30
CA ARG A 5 3.16 -8.58 -9.39
C ARG A 5 4.03 -9.22 -10.48
N CYS A 6 4.98 -10.07 -10.09
CA CYS A 6 5.82 -10.79 -11.05
C CYS A 6 5.03 -11.68 -12.00
N GLU A 7 3.93 -12.30 -11.54
CA GLU A 7 3.04 -13.10 -12.40
C GLU A 7 2.32 -12.22 -13.43
N ALA A 8 1.90 -11.02 -13.03
CA ALA A 8 1.24 -10.08 -13.95
C ALA A 8 2.19 -9.53 -15.02
N GLU A 9 3.50 -9.57 -14.78
CA GLU A 9 4.54 -9.12 -15.70
C GLU A 9 5.32 -10.25 -16.37
N ASP A 10 4.84 -11.50 -16.21
CA ASP A 10 5.46 -12.73 -16.74
C ASP A 10 6.94 -12.86 -16.32
N VAL A 11 7.25 -12.50 -15.08
CA VAL A 11 8.58 -12.60 -14.50
C VAL A 11 8.61 -13.76 -13.52
N VAL A 12 9.52 -14.70 -13.72
CA VAL A 12 9.81 -15.79 -12.79
C VAL A 12 11.04 -15.43 -11.95
N PRO A 13 10.89 -14.93 -10.72
CA PRO A 13 12.02 -14.55 -9.89
C PRO A 13 12.74 -15.77 -9.32
N ASP A 14 14.08 -15.73 -9.26
CA ASP A 14 14.87 -16.76 -8.56
C ASP A 14 14.66 -16.70 -7.03
N VAL A 15 14.41 -15.52 -6.49
CA VAL A 15 14.17 -15.27 -5.06
C VAL A 15 13.09 -14.19 -4.88
N MET A 16 12.16 -14.44 -3.97
CA MET A 16 11.19 -13.45 -3.51
C MET A 16 11.33 -13.27 -2.00
N THR A 17 11.34 -12.01 -1.54
CA THR A 17 11.33 -11.67 -0.12
C THR A 17 10.02 -10.97 0.24
N PHE A 18 9.45 -11.39 1.36
CA PHE A 18 8.19 -10.88 1.87
C PHE A 18 8.37 -10.28 3.25
N GLY A 19 7.72 -9.16 3.50
CA GLY A 19 7.77 -8.51 4.81
C GLY A 19 6.59 -7.56 5.03
N LYS A 20 6.44 -7.06 6.24
CA LYS A 20 5.48 -6.06 6.72
C LYS A 20 4.03 -6.53 6.81
N ALA A 21 3.38 -6.87 5.71
CA ALA A 21 1.92 -6.86 5.60
C ALA A 21 1.21 -8.19 5.88
N PHE A 22 1.88 -9.18 6.46
CA PHE A 22 1.28 -10.48 6.72
C PHE A 22 0.49 -10.48 8.03
N GLY A 23 -0.83 -10.29 7.92
CA GLY A 23 -1.73 -10.32 9.07
C GLY A 23 -1.52 -9.20 10.09
N GLY A 24 -0.88 -8.09 9.72
CA GLY A 24 -0.60 -6.96 10.62
C GLY A 24 0.47 -7.23 11.68
N ALA A 25 1.18 -8.36 11.60
CA ALA A 25 2.20 -8.74 12.55
C ALA A 25 3.63 -8.50 12.03
N VAL A 26 4.60 -8.55 12.93
CA VAL A 26 6.03 -8.47 12.60
C VAL A 26 6.50 -9.77 11.96
N GLY A 27 7.36 -9.68 10.97
CA GLY A 27 7.99 -10.84 10.34
C GLY A 27 8.05 -10.76 8.83
N GLY A 28 8.50 -11.84 8.26
CA GLY A 28 8.63 -12.01 6.83
C GLY A 28 9.27 -13.35 6.52
N PHE A 29 9.32 -13.68 5.25
CA PHE A 29 9.94 -14.91 4.79
C PHE A 29 10.56 -14.71 3.40
N THR A 30 11.43 -15.62 3.03
CA THR A 30 12.02 -15.70 1.70
C THR A 30 11.63 -17.01 1.04
N THR A 31 11.22 -16.95 -0.21
CA THR A 31 10.98 -18.12 -1.04
C THR A 31 11.75 -18.01 -2.35
N GLY A 32 11.99 -19.12 -3.01
CA GLY A 32 12.74 -19.16 -4.25
C GLY A 32 13.11 -20.59 -4.64
N ARG A 33 14.07 -20.71 -5.54
CA ARG A 33 14.56 -22.02 -5.96
C ARG A 33 15.10 -22.80 -4.77
N LYS A 34 14.86 -24.12 -4.79
CA LYS A 34 15.18 -25.01 -3.67
C LYS A 34 16.65 -24.90 -3.23
N GLU A 35 17.58 -24.84 -4.17
CA GLU A 35 19.01 -24.79 -3.92
C GLU A 35 19.40 -23.51 -3.17
N ILE A 36 18.75 -22.37 -3.47
CA ILE A 36 18.95 -21.07 -2.80
C ILE A 36 18.41 -21.15 -1.38
N ILE A 37 17.20 -21.69 -1.20
CA ILE A 37 16.58 -21.80 0.13
C ILE A 37 17.38 -22.75 1.03
N ASP A 38 17.83 -23.88 0.51
CA ASP A 38 18.67 -24.82 1.24
C ASP A 38 20.01 -24.17 1.66
N MET A 39 20.63 -23.40 0.78
CA MET A 39 21.83 -22.62 1.10
C MET A 39 21.56 -21.56 2.19
N LEU A 40 20.47 -20.83 2.10
CA LEU A 40 20.08 -19.85 3.11
C LEU A 40 19.89 -20.48 4.49
N ARG A 41 19.26 -21.64 4.57
CA ARG A 41 19.07 -22.39 5.81
C ARG A 41 20.39 -22.81 6.47
N GLN A 42 21.45 -23.02 5.68
CA GLN A 42 22.76 -23.43 6.17
C GLN A 42 23.71 -22.25 6.45
N ARG A 43 23.52 -21.10 5.80
CA ARG A 43 24.48 -20.01 5.78
C ARG A 43 23.95 -18.67 6.24
N SER A 44 22.62 -18.47 6.27
CA SER A 44 22.05 -17.20 6.71
C SER A 44 22.22 -17.03 8.21
N ARG A 45 23.08 -16.10 8.61
CA ARG A 45 23.34 -15.83 10.04
C ARG A 45 22.05 -15.46 10.81
N PRO A 46 21.15 -14.61 10.30
CA PRO A 46 19.89 -14.34 10.99
C PRO A 46 19.05 -15.59 11.23
N TYR A 47 19.01 -16.51 10.28
CA TYR A 47 18.28 -17.77 10.43
C TYR A 47 18.92 -18.70 11.48
N LEU A 48 20.25 -18.77 11.49
CA LEU A 48 20.99 -19.69 12.36
C LEU A 48 21.10 -19.17 13.82
N PHE A 49 21.16 -17.86 14.01
CA PHE A 49 21.54 -17.25 15.30
C PHE A 49 20.51 -16.29 15.87
N SER A 50 19.46 -15.95 15.12
CA SER A 50 18.34 -15.14 15.65
C SER A 50 17.17 -16.02 16.06
N ASN A 51 16.29 -15.48 16.91
CA ASN A 51 15.06 -16.15 17.29
C ASN A 51 14.16 -16.36 16.06
N SER A 52 13.44 -17.47 16.06
CA SER A 52 12.41 -17.75 15.07
C SER A 52 11.22 -16.80 15.22
N LEU A 53 10.42 -16.65 14.15
CA LEU A 53 9.14 -15.93 14.24
C LEU A 53 8.24 -16.56 15.31
N PRO A 54 7.51 -15.74 16.08
CA PRO A 54 6.55 -16.26 17.04
C PRO A 54 5.53 -17.19 16.37
N PRO A 55 5.20 -18.35 16.96
CA PRO A 55 4.25 -19.31 16.37
C PRO A 55 2.90 -18.70 16.02
N ALA A 56 2.40 -17.75 16.82
CA ALA A 56 1.15 -17.04 16.53
C ALA A 56 1.20 -16.25 15.22
N VAL A 57 2.34 -15.61 14.92
CA VAL A 57 2.55 -14.87 13.66
C VAL A 57 2.59 -15.83 12.47
N VAL A 58 3.26 -16.96 12.63
CA VAL A 58 3.32 -18.00 11.58
C VAL A 58 1.94 -18.58 11.34
N GLY A 59 1.20 -18.94 12.38
CA GLY A 59 -0.16 -19.46 12.29
C GLY A 59 -1.12 -18.49 11.58
N ALA A 60 -1.10 -17.22 11.98
CA ALA A 60 -1.89 -16.18 11.32
C ALA A 60 -1.53 -16.01 9.82
N SER A 61 -0.24 -16.08 9.49
CA SER A 61 0.22 -15.98 8.09
C SER A 61 -0.25 -17.16 7.25
N ILE A 62 -0.19 -18.38 7.79
CA ILE A 62 -0.67 -19.59 7.09
C ILE A 62 -2.17 -19.48 6.83
N GLU A 63 -2.96 -19.09 7.84
CA GLU A 63 -4.41 -18.95 7.67
C GLU A 63 -4.76 -17.84 6.67
N MET A 64 -4.04 -16.71 6.69
CA MET A 64 -4.21 -15.66 5.71
C MET A 64 -3.99 -16.16 4.26
N PHE A 65 -2.92 -16.91 4.01
CA PHE A 65 -2.67 -17.48 2.67
C PHE A 65 -3.75 -18.48 2.25
N LYS A 66 -4.26 -19.26 3.17
CA LYS A 66 -5.38 -20.18 2.92
C LYS A 66 -6.63 -19.42 2.51
N MET A 67 -7.01 -18.39 3.29
CA MET A 67 -8.16 -17.52 2.97
C MET A 67 -8.02 -16.84 1.61
N LEU A 68 -6.82 -16.35 1.25
CA LEU A 68 -6.55 -15.76 -0.06
C LEU A 68 -6.65 -16.76 -1.20
N GLY A 69 -6.33 -18.03 -0.96
CA GLY A 69 -6.49 -19.12 -1.95
C GLY A 69 -7.94 -19.59 -2.13
N GLU A 70 -8.82 -19.28 -1.18
CA GLU A 70 -10.24 -19.71 -1.21
C GLU A 70 -11.16 -18.70 -1.92
N SER A 71 -10.80 -17.40 -1.98
CA SER A 71 -11.68 -16.38 -2.54
C SER A 71 -10.95 -15.12 -3.01
N ASP A 72 -11.32 -14.64 -4.20
CA ASP A 72 -10.89 -13.36 -4.77
C ASP A 72 -11.78 -12.18 -4.37
N ALA A 73 -12.85 -12.39 -3.61
CA ALA A 73 -13.86 -11.37 -3.34
C ALA A 73 -13.30 -10.10 -2.69
N LEU A 74 -12.37 -10.23 -1.74
CA LEU A 74 -11.70 -9.09 -1.11
C LEU A 74 -10.75 -8.37 -2.06
N HIS A 75 -10.06 -9.10 -2.91
CA HIS A 75 -9.20 -8.55 -3.96
C HIS A 75 -10.02 -7.74 -4.96
N ASP A 76 -11.11 -8.30 -5.47
CA ASP A 76 -12.00 -7.63 -6.42
C ASP A 76 -12.62 -6.36 -5.83
N LYS A 77 -13.01 -6.43 -4.54
CA LYS A 77 -13.51 -5.25 -3.83
C LYS A 77 -12.43 -4.18 -3.69
N LEU A 78 -11.19 -4.57 -3.39
CA LEU A 78 -10.06 -3.65 -3.32
C LEU A 78 -9.83 -2.95 -4.66
N VAL A 79 -9.81 -3.69 -5.76
CA VAL A 79 -9.64 -3.14 -7.12
C VAL A 79 -10.75 -2.12 -7.43
N LYS A 80 -12.01 -2.47 -7.19
CA LYS A 80 -13.16 -1.56 -7.39
C LYS A 80 -13.04 -0.29 -6.55
N ASN A 81 -12.68 -0.42 -5.27
CA ASN A 81 -12.48 0.70 -4.37
C ASN A 81 -11.37 1.64 -4.85
N VAL A 82 -10.26 1.08 -5.31
CA VAL A 82 -9.12 1.85 -5.85
C VAL A 82 -9.51 2.60 -7.12
N GLU A 83 -10.20 1.95 -8.03
CA GLU A 83 -10.68 2.59 -9.26
C GLU A 83 -11.66 3.72 -8.95
N HIS A 84 -12.61 3.49 -8.04
CA HIS A 84 -13.58 4.49 -7.61
C HIS A 84 -12.87 5.72 -7.04
N PHE A 85 -11.96 5.52 -6.10
CA PHE A 85 -11.20 6.62 -5.49
C PHE A 85 -10.38 7.39 -6.53
N ARG A 86 -9.62 6.69 -7.37
CA ARG A 86 -8.80 7.36 -8.41
C ARG A 86 -9.65 8.16 -9.40
N LYS A 87 -10.73 7.58 -9.89
CA LYS A 87 -11.65 8.26 -10.84
C LYS A 87 -12.22 9.53 -10.20
N GLY A 88 -12.66 9.46 -8.94
CA GLY A 88 -13.19 10.61 -8.22
C GLY A 88 -12.16 11.71 -8.03
N MET A 89 -10.96 11.36 -7.63
CA MET A 89 -9.87 12.32 -7.43
C MET A 89 -9.42 12.99 -8.74
N MET A 90 -9.24 12.20 -9.83
CA MET A 90 -8.89 12.75 -11.13
C MET A 90 -9.98 13.64 -11.71
N ALA A 91 -11.26 13.25 -11.57
CA ALA A 91 -12.38 14.07 -11.98
C ALA A 91 -12.46 15.41 -11.23
N ALA A 92 -12.01 15.44 -9.97
CA ALA A 92 -11.90 16.65 -9.18
C ALA A 92 -10.69 17.55 -9.55
N GLY A 93 -9.80 17.07 -10.42
CA GLY A 93 -8.63 17.83 -10.89
C GLY A 93 -7.32 17.54 -10.16
N PHE A 94 -7.27 16.54 -9.29
CA PHE A 94 -6.01 16.13 -8.66
C PHE A 94 -5.12 15.33 -9.62
N ASP A 95 -3.82 15.60 -9.55
CA ASP A 95 -2.82 14.78 -10.21
C ASP A 95 -2.53 13.51 -9.40
N ILE A 96 -2.92 12.36 -9.94
CA ILE A 96 -2.71 11.04 -9.35
C ILE A 96 -1.63 10.31 -10.11
N LYS A 97 -0.50 10.02 -9.43
CA LYS A 97 0.58 9.27 -10.07
C LYS A 97 0.09 7.88 -10.49
N PRO A 98 0.28 7.50 -11.77
CA PRO A 98 -0.12 6.18 -12.26
C PRO A 98 0.54 5.05 -11.46
N THR A 99 -0.25 4.07 -11.03
CA THR A 99 0.22 2.87 -10.34
C THR A 99 -0.85 1.79 -10.43
N GLN A 100 -0.46 0.54 -10.37
CA GLN A 100 -1.39 -0.61 -10.33
C GLN A 100 -1.67 -1.08 -8.90
N SER A 101 -1.03 -0.46 -7.89
CA SER A 101 -1.21 -0.85 -6.49
C SER A 101 -2.42 -0.16 -5.85
N ALA A 102 -2.83 -0.63 -4.68
CA ALA A 102 -3.87 0.01 -3.87
C ALA A 102 -3.42 1.34 -3.22
N ILE A 103 -2.18 1.73 -3.42
CA ILE A 103 -1.65 3.02 -2.97
C ILE A 103 -1.90 4.07 -4.04
N CYS A 104 -2.60 5.14 -3.68
CA CYS A 104 -2.85 6.30 -4.53
C CYS A 104 -1.96 7.45 -4.07
N ALA A 105 -1.08 7.92 -4.94
CA ALA A 105 -0.21 9.06 -4.68
C ALA A 105 -0.83 10.32 -5.27
N VAL A 106 -1.39 11.18 -4.40
CA VAL A 106 -1.94 12.50 -4.76
C VAL A 106 -0.78 13.49 -4.77
N MET A 107 -0.39 13.96 -5.94
CA MET A 107 0.78 14.81 -6.12
C MET A 107 0.50 16.25 -5.67
N LEU A 108 1.36 16.78 -4.80
CA LEU A 108 1.33 18.16 -4.33
C LEU A 108 2.63 18.91 -4.61
N TYR A 109 3.71 18.17 -4.92
CA TYR A 109 5.03 18.65 -5.34
C TYR A 109 5.81 19.41 -4.27
N ASP A 110 5.16 20.26 -3.45
CA ASP A 110 5.76 21.06 -2.39
C ASP A 110 5.69 20.37 -1.02
N ALA A 111 6.79 20.38 -0.28
CA ALA A 111 6.92 19.69 1.00
C ALA A 111 6.05 20.30 2.09
N LYS A 112 6.01 21.65 2.18
CA LYS A 112 5.20 22.33 3.18
C LYS A 112 3.71 22.17 2.88
N LEU A 113 3.33 22.34 1.63
CA LEU A 113 1.96 22.11 1.17
C LEU A 113 1.47 20.70 1.53
N SER A 114 2.30 19.68 1.33
CA SER A 114 1.92 18.28 1.64
C SER A 114 1.70 18.03 3.13
N GLN A 115 2.43 18.73 4.01
CA GLN A 115 2.26 18.64 5.46
C GLN A 115 0.99 19.40 5.90
N ASP A 116 0.83 20.65 5.45
CA ASP A 116 -0.32 21.49 5.80
C ASP A 116 -1.63 20.86 5.29
N PHE A 117 -1.59 20.26 4.07
CA PHE A 117 -2.73 19.55 3.48
C PHE A 117 -3.11 18.31 4.30
N ALA A 118 -2.12 17.51 4.71
CA ALA A 118 -2.35 16.33 5.54
C ALA A 118 -2.95 16.71 6.91
N ALA A 119 -2.47 17.79 7.53
CA ALA A 119 -3.00 18.28 8.79
C ALA A 119 -4.49 18.68 8.67
N LYS A 120 -4.85 19.43 7.62
CA LYS A 120 -6.26 19.81 7.37
C LYS A 120 -7.16 18.58 7.07
N LEU A 121 -6.64 17.58 6.37
CA LEU A 121 -7.39 16.33 6.15
C LEU A 121 -7.66 15.59 7.46
N GLN A 122 -6.74 15.65 8.42
CA GLN A 122 -6.93 15.05 9.74
C GLN A 122 -8.07 15.73 10.49
N ASP A 123 -8.21 17.06 10.38
CA ASP A 123 -9.34 17.80 10.96
C ASP A 123 -10.69 17.39 10.35
N GLU A 124 -10.71 16.94 9.09
CA GLU A 124 -11.88 16.36 8.42
C GLU A 124 -12.08 14.85 8.70
N GLY A 125 -11.25 14.26 9.59
CA GLY A 125 -11.31 12.85 9.96
C GLY A 125 -10.67 11.89 8.94
N VAL A 126 -9.82 12.41 8.04
CA VAL A 126 -9.09 11.61 7.06
C VAL A 126 -7.62 11.52 7.46
N PHE A 127 -7.21 10.36 7.97
CA PHE A 127 -5.85 10.12 8.46
C PHE A 127 -4.93 9.73 7.30
N VAL A 128 -4.13 10.67 6.85
CA VAL A 128 -3.13 10.50 5.79
C VAL A 128 -1.82 11.16 6.19
N THR A 129 -0.75 10.83 5.46
CA THR A 129 0.59 11.38 5.71
C THR A 129 1.14 12.01 4.44
N GLY A 130 1.69 13.21 4.58
CA GLY A 130 2.50 13.86 3.55
C GLY A 130 3.88 13.21 3.43
N PHE A 131 4.26 12.85 2.21
CA PHE A 131 5.58 12.32 1.89
C PHE A 131 6.38 13.36 1.13
N TYR A 132 7.56 13.68 1.63
CA TYR A 132 8.47 14.68 1.07
C TYR A 132 9.93 14.24 1.24
N TYR A 133 10.87 15.01 0.74
CA TYR A 133 12.30 14.69 0.88
C TYR A 133 12.70 14.54 2.36
N PRO A 134 13.50 13.53 2.73
CA PRO A 134 14.23 12.56 1.89
C PRO A 134 13.46 11.29 1.52
N VAL A 135 12.20 11.10 1.99
CA VAL A 135 11.41 9.89 1.73
C VAL A 135 11.03 9.76 0.25
N VAL A 136 10.82 10.89 -0.41
CA VAL A 136 10.62 10.98 -1.86
C VAL A 136 11.57 12.03 -2.42
N PRO A 137 11.90 12.02 -3.73
CA PRO A 137 12.76 13.03 -4.34
C PRO A 137 12.22 14.45 -4.14
N LYS A 138 13.13 15.45 -4.11
CA LYS A 138 12.76 16.87 -4.07
C LYS A 138 11.82 17.22 -5.21
N GLY A 139 10.80 18.05 -4.95
CA GLY A 139 9.79 18.43 -5.93
C GLY A 139 8.79 17.32 -6.25
N GLN A 140 8.75 16.23 -5.50
CA GLN A 140 7.81 15.13 -5.67
C GLN A 140 7.00 14.83 -4.42
N ALA A 141 6.77 15.83 -3.59
CA ALA A 141 5.96 15.67 -2.40
C ALA A 141 4.51 15.32 -2.76
N ARG A 142 3.91 14.49 -1.95
CA ARG A 142 2.60 13.89 -2.20
C ARG A 142 1.89 13.47 -0.92
N ILE A 143 0.59 13.34 -0.96
CA ILE A 143 -0.18 12.56 0.02
C ILE A 143 -0.24 11.12 -0.47
N ARG A 144 0.07 10.16 0.39
CA ARG A 144 -0.07 8.74 0.10
C ARG A 144 -1.33 8.20 0.74
N VAL A 145 -2.32 7.90 -0.09
CA VAL A 145 -3.57 7.27 0.34
C VAL A 145 -3.47 5.77 0.11
N GLN A 146 -3.78 4.98 1.13
CA GLN A 146 -3.85 3.53 1.05
C GLN A 146 -5.31 3.10 1.13
N VAL A 147 -5.86 2.69 -0.02
CA VAL A 147 -7.23 2.17 -0.10
C VAL A 147 -7.25 0.72 0.39
N SER A 148 -8.35 0.33 1.02
CA SER A 148 -8.56 -1.01 1.57
C SER A 148 -9.85 -1.63 1.06
N ALA A 149 -9.91 -2.95 0.98
CA ALA A 149 -11.16 -3.69 0.78
C ALA A 149 -12.16 -3.49 1.92
N GLY A 150 -11.69 -3.09 3.12
CA GLY A 150 -12.54 -2.76 4.25
C GLY A 150 -13.33 -1.46 4.09
N HIS A 151 -12.90 -0.56 3.21
CA HIS A 151 -13.63 0.70 2.99
C HIS A 151 -14.97 0.45 2.28
N THR A 152 -15.98 1.25 2.69
CA THR A 152 -17.24 1.36 1.95
C THR A 152 -17.13 2.47 0.89
N THR A 153 -18.04 2.47 -0.08
CA THR A 153 -18.13 3.53 -1.11
C THR A 153 -18.38 4.89 -0.46
N GLU A 154 -19.26 4.97 0.53
CA GLU A 154 -19.59 6.18 1.26
C GLU A 154 -18.39 6.76 2.01
N GLN A 155 -17.53 5.90 2.58
CA GLN A 155 -16.28 6.32 3.23
C GLN A 155 -15.30 6.90 2.20
N LEU A 156 -15.19 6.29 1.03
CA LEU A 156 -14.34 6.80 -0.05
C LEU A 156 -14.87 8.12 -0.61
N ASP A 157 -16.19 8.27 -0.77
CA ASP A 157 -16.82 9.50 -1.25
C ASP A 157 -16.61 10.64 -0.23
N ARG A 158 -16.74 10.37 1.06
CA ARG A 158 -16.40 11.35 2.12
C ARG A 158 -14.94 11.76 2.06
N CYS A 159 -14.04 10.80 1.85
CA CYS A 159 -12.61 11.08 1.70
C CYS A 159 -12.35 11.98 0.49
N ILE A 160 -12.92 11.65 -0.68
CA ILE A 160 -12.82 12.47 -1.89
C ILE A 160 -13.36 13.88 -1.64
N ALA A 161 -14.53 14.02 -0.99
CA ALA A 161 -15.12 15.30 -0.67
C ALA A 161 -14.22 16.17 0.24
N ALA A 162 -13.58 15.56 1.25
CA ALA A 162 -12.62 16.24 2.11
C ALA A 162 -11.38 16.73 1.31
N PHE A 163 -10.84 15.88 0.43
CA PHE A 163 -9.75 16.28 -0.46
C PHE A 163 -10.16 17.46 -1.37
N VAL A 164 -11.35 17.41 -1.95
CA VAL A 164 -11.86 18.48 -2.83
C VAL A 164 -12.03 19.79 -2.06
N LYS A 165 -12.62 19.75 -0.87
CA LYS A 165 -12.78 20.93 0.00
C LYS A 165 -11.43 21.60 0.27
N ILE A 166 -10.47 20.82 0.77
CA ILE A 166 -9.15 21.33 1.12
C ILE A 166 -8.35 21.72 -0.13
N GLY A 167 -8.48 20.95 -1.21
CA GLY A 167 -7.82 21.23 -2.49
C GLY A 167 -8.22 22.60 -3.06
N LYS A 168 -9.48 22.97 -2.96
CA LYS A 168 -9.97 24.30 -3.34
C LYS A 168 -9.49 25.39 -2.37
N GLU A 169 -9.60 25.15 -1.06
CA GLU A 169 -9.15 26.09 -0.02
C GLU A 169 -7.66 26.42 -0.17
N MET A 170 -6.84 25.45 -0.50
CA MET A 170 -5.39 25.62 -0.64
C MET A 170 -4.93 25.90 -2.09
N ASN A 171 -5.87 26.13 -3.03
CA ASN A 171 -5.61 26.42 -4.44
C ASN A 171 -4.79 25.33 -5.16
N VAL A 172 -4.96 24.06 -4.76
CA VAL A 172 -4.36 22.90 -5.43
C VAL A 172 -5.19 22.50 -6.66
N ILE A 173 -6.49 22.65 -6.56
CA ILE A 173 -7.45 22.43 -7.66
C ILE A 173 -8.38 23.67 -7.78
N LYS A 174 -9.06 23.78 -8.92
CA LYS A 174 -9.98 24.88 -9.23
C LYS A 174 -11.39 24.63 -8.68
#